data_de62c58f77cbc13b435ce9260013ff7e
#
_entry.id   de62c58f77cbc13b435ce9260013ff7e
#
_cell.length_a   1.000
_cell.length_b   1.000
_cell.length_c   1.000
_cell.angle_alpha   90.00
_cell.angle_beta   90.00
_cell.angle_gamma   90.00
#
_symmetry.space_group_name_H-M   'P 1'
#
loop_
_entity.id
_entity.type
_entity.pdbx_description
1 polymer ?
#
loop_
_entity_poly.entity_id
_entity_poly.type
_entity_poly.pdbx_seq_one_letter_code
_entity_poly.pdbx_strand_id
1 'polypeptide(L)'
;MWVRSQDKYCLVDVKNFSIVGGYSYDDYYSNKELKYEIVGISEDGKQWSLGVYNTKEKVIYVLDELQSSVAKSETGVYQMPDE
;
A
#
# COMPACT_ATOMS: atom_id res chain seq x y z
N MET A 1 6.37 -6.58 10.16
CA MET A 1 6.38 -5.11 10.16
C MET A 1 4.97 -4.59 10.37
N TRP A 2 4.79 -3.76 11.36
CA TRP A 2 3.48 -3.17 11.64
C TRP A 2 3.24 -1.97 10.75
N VAL A 3 2.11 -1.96 10.07
CA VAL A 3 1.75 -0.90 9.13
C VAL A 3 0.33 -0.43 9.44
N ARG A 4 0.17 0.88 9.52
CA ARG A 4 -1.15 1.50 9.60
C ARG A 4 -1.56 1.93 8.21
N SER A 5 -2.77 1.55 7.81
CA SER A 5 -3.28 1.83 6.47
C SER A 5 -3.40 3.34 6.19
N GLN A 6 -3.48 3.68 4.91
CA GLN A 6 -3.59 5.06 4.46
C GLN A 6 -4.81 5.76 5.06
N ASP A 7 -5.93 5.05 5.18
CA ASP A 7 -7.15 5.59 5.78
C ASP A 7 -7.12 5.63 7.31
N LYS A 8 -6.07 5.06 7.91
CA LYS A 8 -5.81 5.04 9.35
C LYS A 8 -6.72 4.11 10.16
N TYR A 9 -7.57 3.34 9.50
CA TYR A 9 -8.51 2.45 10.20
C TYR A 9 -7.96 1.05 10.48
N CYS A 10 -6.89 0.65 9.80
CA CYS A 10 -6.32 -0.69 9.98
C CYS A 10 -4.88 -0.64 10.45
N LEU A 11 -4.55 -1.52 11.38
CA LEU A 11 -3.18 -1.73 11.83
C LEU A 11 -2.88 -3.22 11.63
N VAL A 12 -1.92 -3.51 10.78
CA VAL A 12 -1.67 -4.88 10.31
C VAL A 12 -0.20 -5.22 10.46
N ASP A 13 0.08 -6.41 10.97
CA ASP A 13 1.44 -6.96 10.94
C ASP A 13 1.64 -7.65 9.59
N VAL A 14 2.39 -6.99 8.72
CA VAL A 14 2.53 -7.38 7.32
C VAL A 14 3.81 -8.16 7.12
N LYS A 15 3.68 -9.30 6.47
CA LYS A 15 4.81 -10.14 6.12
C LYS A 15 5.34 -9.85 4.71
N ASN A 16 4.44 -9.60 3.76
CA ASN A 16 4.80 -9.34 2.38
C ASN A 16 4.02 -8.15 1.85
N PHE A 17 4.66 -7.39 0.97
CA PHE A 17 4.03 -6.28 0.27
C PHE A 17 4.04 -6.53 -1.23
N SER A 18 3.00 -6.07 -1.90
CA SER A 18 2.99 -6.07 -3.36
C SER A 18 2.23 -4.86 -3.88
N ILE A 19 2.53 -4.51 -5.12
CA ILE A 19 1.80 -3.48 -5.83
C ILE A 19 0.84 -4.18 -6.78
N VAL A 20 -0.42 -3.79 -6.71
CA VAL A 20 -1.42 -4.13 -7.71
C VAL A 20 -1.72 -2.85 -8.46
N GLY A 21 -1.44 -2.82 -9.75
CA GLY A 21 -1.54 -1.57 -10.48
C GLY A 21 -2.11 -1.72 -11.86
N GLY A 22 -2.43 -0.57 -12.47
CA GLY A 22 -2.91 -0.51 -13.82
C GLY A 22 -4.38 -0.83 -13.97
N TYR A 23 -5.13 -0.96 -12.89
CA TYR A 23 -6.56 -1.12 -13.00
C TYR A 23 -7.25 0.25 -12.96
N SER A 24 -8.37 0.35 -13.67
CA SER A 24 -9.17 1.57 -13.63
C SER A 24 -10.36 1.36 -12.72
N TYR A 25 -10.63 2.36 -11.89
CA TYR A 25 -11.95 2.49 -11.33
C TYR A 25 -12.84 3.02 -12.44
N ASP A 26 -13.54 2.09 -13.09
CA ASP A 26 -14.44 2.48 -14.13
C ASP A 26 -15.70 2.99 -13.46
N ASP A 27 -15.87 4.30 -13.49
CA ASP A 27 -17.18 4.79 -13.29
C ASP A 27 -17.91 4.78 -14.65
N TYR A 28 -19.18 4.82 -14.59
CA TYR A 28 -20.12 4.71 -15.71
C TYR A 28 -19.88 5.75 -16.80
N TYR A 29 -19.00 6.71 -16.60
CA TYR A 29 -18.85 7.90 -17.42
C TYR A 29 -17.49 8.02 -18.06
N SER A 30 -16.77 6.93 -18.16
CA SER A 30 -15.56 6.79 -18.97
C SER A 30 -14.34 7.59 -18.51
N ASN A 31 -14.31 8.12 -17.33
CA ASN A 31 -13.07 8.62 -16.74
C ASN A 31 -12.32 7.46 -16.13
N LYS A 32 -11.52 6.81 -16.96
CA LYS A 32 -10.66 5.73 -16.50
C LYS A 32 -9.45 6.33 -15.82
N GLU A 33 -9.50 6.43 -14.50
CA GLU A 33 -8.33 6.75 -13.72
C GLU A 33 -7.62 5.45 -13.36
N LEU A 34 -6.36 5.36 -13.74
CA LEU A 34 -5.53 4.25 -13.31
C LEU A 34 -5.14 4.49 -11.86
N LYS A 35 -5.31 3.47 -11.03
CA LYS A 35 -4.92 3.52 -9.63
C LYS A 35 -3.91 2.41 -9.37
N TYR A 36 -3.10 2.63 -8.36
CA TYR A 36 -2.10 1.69 -7.93
C TYR A 36 -2.28 1.45 -6.44
N GLU A 37 -2.31 0.19 -6.06
CA GLU A 37 -2.60 -0.18 -4.67
C GLU A 37 -1.42 -0.92 -4.08
N ILE A 38 -1.10 -0.61 -2.83
CA ILE A 38 -0.18 -1.43 -2.06
C ILE A 38 -1.01 -2.36 -1.19
N VAL A 39 -0.75 -3.64 -1.37
CA VAL A 39 -1.42 -4.71 -0.64
C VAL A 39 -0.40 -5.34 0.30
N GLY A 40 -0.80 -5.54 1.54
CA GLY A 40 -0.02 -6.28 2.51
C GLY A 40 -0.63 -7.64 2.75
N ILE A 41 0.22 -8.63 2.95
CA ILE A 41 -0.22 -9.98 3.27
C ILE A 41 0.28 -10.28 4.68
N SER A 42 -0.65 -10.59 5.57
CA SER A 42 -0.33 -10.96 6.95
C SER A 42 0.08 -12.42 7.04
N GLU A 43 0.61 -12.81 8.19
CA GLU A 43 1.14 -14.15 8.37
C GLU A 43 0.10 -15.25 8.17
N ASP A 44 -1.16 -14.96 8.45
CA ASP A 44 -2.26 -15.89 8.23
C ASP A 44 -2.73 -15.96 6.77
N GLY A 45 -2.07 -15.24 5.87
CA GLY A 45 -2.38 -15.25 4.45
C GLY A 45 -3.46 -14.27 4.00
N LYS A 46 -3.98 -13.49 4.91
CA LYS A 46 -4.98 -12.47 4.54
C LYS A 46 -4.35 -11.31 3.81
N GLN A 47 -5.07 -10.81 2.81
CA GLN A 47 -4.66 -9.63 2.05
C GLN A 47 -5.37 -8.39 2.60
N TRP A 48 -4.60 -7.32 2.68
CA TRP A 48 -5.08 -6.05 3.19
C TRP A 48 -4.72 -4.93 2.22
N SER A 49 -5.70 -4.14 1.83
CA SER A 49 -5.42 -2.92 1.07
C SER A 49 -4.84 -1.89 2.04
N LEU A 50 -3.59 -1.53 1.82
CA LEU A 50 -2.89 -0.61 2.71
C LEU A 50 -2.97 0.82 2.23
N GLY A 51 -2.97 1.04 0.92
CA GLY A 51 -3.08 2.37 0.36
C GLY A 51 -3.27 2.35 -1.14
N VAL A 52 -3.90 3.40 -1.65
CA VAL A 52 -4.17 3.57 -3.07
C VAL A 52 -3.58 4.91 -3.51
N TYR A 53 -2.86 4.88 -4.61
CA TYR A 53 -2.13 6.05 -5.10
C TYR A 53 -2.44 6.28 -6.58
N ASN A 54 -2.42 7.54 -7.00
CA ASN A 54 -2.84 7.93 -8.34
C ASN A 54 -1.78 7.70 -9.40
N THR A 55 -0.51 7.65 -9.01
CA THR A 55 0.58 7.54 -9.98
C THR A 55 1.47 6.36 -9.65
N LYS A 56 2.07 5.80 -10.69
CA LYS A 56 3.05 4.74 -10.58
C LYS A 56 4.27 5.20 -9.78
N GLU A 57 4.70 6.43 -10.02
CA GLU A 57 5.86 7.01 -9.33
C GLU A 57 5.62 7.07 -7.83
N LYS A 58 4.42 7.49 -7.42
CA LYS A 58 4.08 7.58 -6.00
C LYS A 58 4.05 6.21 -5.33
N VAL A 59 3.43 5.22 -5.97
CA VAL A 59 3.31 3.90 -5.35
C VAL A 59 4.68 3.22 -5.23
N ILE A 60 5.55 3.41 -6.23
CA ILE A 60 6.92 2.89 -6.16
C ILE A 60 7.70 3.59 -5.05
N TYR A 61 7.56 4.90 -4.94
CA TYR A 61 8.20 5.65 -3.86
C TYR A 61 7.79 5.11 -2.49
N VAL A 62 6.51 4.84 -2.29
CA VAL A 62 6.00 4.31 -1.02
C VAL A 62 6.57 2.91 -0.76
N LEU A 63 6.61 2.06 -1.77
CA LEU A 63 7.19 0.72 -1.62
C LEU A 63 8.68 0.79 -1.31
N ASP A 64 9.40 1.73 -1.92
CA ASP A 64 10.82 1.96 -1.62
C ASP A 64 11.02 2.38 -0.18
N GLU A 65 10.15 3.22 0.35
CA GLU A 65 10.20 3.59 1.76
C GLU A 65 9.94 2.40 2.68
N LEU A 66 8.98 1.56 2.33
CA LEU A 66 8.71 0.33 3.07
C LEU A 66 9.93 -0.59 3.06
N GLN A 67 10.55 -0.75 1.91
CA GLN A 67 11.76 -1.55 1.77
C GLN A 67 12.88 -1.00 2.66
N SER A 68 13.05 0.29 2.68
CA SER A 68 14.06 0.94 3.51
C SER A 68 13.81 0.69 5.00
N SER A 69 12.56 0.76 5.41
CA SER A 69 12.18 0.50 6.81
C SER A 69 12.45 -0.94 7.21
N VAL A 70 12.15 -1.89 6.32
CA VAL A 70 12.44 -3.30 6.56
C VAL A 70 13.94 -3.54 6.66
N ALA A 71 14.72 -2.94 5.74
CA ALA A 71 16.17 -3.09 5.72
C ALA A 71 16.84 -2.56 6.98
N LYS A 72 16.27 -1.50 7.57
CA LYS A 72 16.78 -0.90 8.80
C LYS A 72 16.31 -1.64 10.06
N SER A 73 15.47 -2.65 9.92
CA SER A 73 14.87 -3.38 11.04
C SER A 73 14.21 -2.42 12.03
N GLU A 74 13.50 -1.44 11.51
CA GLU A 74 12.84 -0.45 12.35
C GLU A 74 11.77 -1.12 13.21
N THR A 75 11.72 -0.74 14.47
CA THR A 75 10.63 -1.11 15.37
C THR A 75 9.62 0.03 15.39
N GLY A 76 8.35 -0.28 15.55
CA GLY A 76 7.29 0.71 15.55
C GLY A 76 6.37 0.50 14.39
N VAL A 77 5.55 1.51 14.14
CA VAL A 77 4.49 1.43 13.13
C VAL A 77 4.81 2.35 11.98
N TYR A 78 4.81 1.81 10.77
CA TYR A 78 4.90 2.63 9.57
C TYR A 78 3.51 3.11 9.17
N GLN A 79 3.33 4.42 9.08
CA GLN A 79 2.08 5.00 8.59
C GLN A 79 2.14 5.16 7.08
N MET A 80 1.21 4.50 6.37
CA MET A 80 1.13 4.68 4.93
C MET A 80 0.83 6.14 4.61
N PRO A 81 1.61 6.76 3.71
CA PRO A 81 1.41 8.18 3.40
C PRO A 81 0.11 8.43 2.66
N ASP A 82 -0.41 9.63 2.83
CA ASP A 82 -1.52 10.12 2.05
C ASP A 82 -1.12 10.30 0.58
N GLU A 83 -2.10 10.49 -0.27
CA GLU A 83 -1.90 10.68 -1.70
C GLU A 83 -0.99 11.85 -2.03
#